data_ce7cd78794dd3d38aca2883fbc378d33
#
_entry.id   ce7cd78794dd3d38aca2883fbc378d33
#
_cell.length_a   1.000
_cell.length_b   1.000
_cell.length_c   1.000
_cell.angle_alpha   90.00
_cell.angle_beta   90.00
_cell.angle_gamma   90.00
#
_symmetry.space_group_name_H-M   'P 1'
#
loop_
_entity.id
_entity.type
_entity.pdbx_description
1 polymer ?
#
loop_
_entity_poly.entity_id
_entity_poly.type
_entity_poly.pdbx_seq_one_letter_code
_entity_poly.pdbx_strand_id
1 'polypeptide(L)'
;MGSRDLRRIYKIDIQTWAVLEETDAPGIPWAAVATNGAVRFTIGEGMDDDRYVYRYEPNAGFSRMFACPEFTGSYLSFDGGQLYLSQWYKERILNLDAKGNILRKIDIGAEICGHTFVDGLIYVLRGAEKPNEDWCIAQLDPRQEMPDMKDIARVPFACRSLTFDGANFWTNHRAANEIVSFSLPRTK
;
A
#
# COMPACT_ATOMS: atom_id res chain seq x y z
N MET A 1 5.05 0.79 -10.54
CA MET A 1 4.52 -0.59 -10.43
C MET A 1 5.65 -1.53 -10.05
N GLY A 2 5.42 -2.58 -9.25
CA GLY A 2 6.45 -3.56 -8.88
C GLY A 2 6.08 -4.96 -9.36
N SER A 3 7.07 -5.70 -9.88
CA SER A 3 6.98 -7.13 -10.16
C SER A 3 7.75 -7.90 -9.09
N ARG A 4 7.03 -8.74 -8.34
CA ARG A 4 7.63 -9.57 -7.29
C ARG A 4 8.53 -10.66 -7.86
N ASP A 5 8.06 -11.33 -8.89
CA ASP A 5 8.76 -12.46 -9.49
C ASP A 5 10.05 -12.03 -10.22
N LEU A 6 10.01 -10.87 -10.88
CA LEU A 6 11.15 -10.30 -11.56
C LEU A 6 12.04 -9.44 -10.66
N ARG A 7 11.61 -9.14 -9.43
CA ARG A 7 12.26 -8.21 -8.50
C ARG A 7 12.60 -6.87 -9.16
N ARG A 8 11.60 -6.29 -9.85
CA ARG A 8 11.75 -5.05 -10.61
C ARG A 8 10.66 -4.05 -10.29
N ILE A 9 10.99 -2.79 -10.44
CA ILE A 9 10.03 -1.69 -10.44
C ILE A 9 9.98 -1.05 -11.82
N TYR A 10 8.80 -0.57 -12.18
CA TYR A 10 8.53 0.06 -13.47
C TYR A 10 7.91 1.42 -13.23
N LYS A 11 8.44 2.43 -13.90
CA LYS A 11 7.78 3.71 -14.08
C LYS A 11 6.97 3.63 -15.37
N ILE A 12 5.67 3.84 -15.27
CA ILE A 12 4.74 3.67 -16.38
C ILE A 12 4.05 5.00 -16.63
N ASP A 13 3.95 5.40 -17.88
CA ASP A 13 3.11 6.50 -18.31
C ASP A 13 1.63 6.09 -18.21
N ILE A 14 0.84 6.81 -17.44
CA ILE A 14 -0.57 6.46 -17.18
C ILE A 14 -1.51 6.74 -18.37
N GLN A 15 -1.08 7.50 -19.36
CA GLN A 15 -1.89 7.81 -20.55
C GLN A 15 -1.64 6.78 -21.66
N THR A 16 -0.37 6.44 -21.85
CA THR A 16 0.05 5.58 -22.98
C THR A 16 0.32 4.14 -22.55
N TRP A 17 0.43 3.88 -21.23
CA TRP A 17 0.85 2.61 -20.63
C TRP A 17 2.26 2.18 -21.04
N ALA A 18 3.04 3.08 -21.62
CA ALA A 18 4.43 2.81 -21.93
C ALA A 18 5.29 2.71 -20.67
N VAL A 19 6.19 1.73 -20.66
CA VAL A 19 7.23 1.64 -19.64
C VAL A 19 8.27 2.72 -19.92
N LEU A 20 8.38 3.69 -19.04
CA LEU A 20 9.34 4.81 -19.15
C LEU A 20 10.70 4.46 -18.55
N GLU A 21 10.71 3.64 -17.50
CA GLU A 21 11.92 3.24 -16.79
C GLU A 21 11.70 1.89 -16.12
N GLU A 22 12.76 1.08 -16.13
CA GLU A 22 12.81 -0.21 -15.45
C GLU A 22 14.05 -0.24 -14.55
N THR A 23 13.87 -0.65 -13.30
CA THR A 23 14.95 -0.67 -12.31
C THR A 23 14.89 -1.95 -11.50
N ASP A 24 16.03 -2.60 -11.31
CA ASP A 24 16.14 -3.77 -10.44
C ASP A 24 15.93 -3.37 -8.97
N ALA A 25 15.06 -4.08 -8.27
CA ALA A 25 14.84 -3.90 -6.84
C ALA A 25 15.85 -4.74 -6.02
N PRO A 26 16.31 -4.27 -4.86
CA PRO A 26 17.24 -5.02 -4.01
C PRO A 26 16.66 -6.30 -3.40
N GLY A 27 15.37 -6.56 -3.59
CA GLY A 27 14.66 -7.73 -3.13
C GLY A 27 13.24 -7.78 -3.73
N ILE A 28 12.31 -8.43 -3.05
CA ILE A 28 10.92 -8.59 -3.51
C ILE A 28 10.13 -7.30 -3.20
N PRO A 29 9.70 -6.50 -4.20
CA PRO A 29 8.93 -5.29 -3.96
C PRO A 29 7.47 -5.63 -3.59
N TRP A 30 7.03 -5.20 -2.42
CA TRP A 30 5.68 -5.44 -1.92
C TRP A 30 4.74 -4.26 -2.11
N ALA A 31 5.21 -3.06 -1.83
CA ALA A 31 4.42 -1.84 -1.97
C ALA A 31 5.31 -0.65 -2.32
N ALA A 32 4.68 0.39 -2.83
CA ALA A 32 5.30 1.68 -3.09
C ALA A 32 4.37 2.81 -2.66
N VAL A 33 4.94 3.90 -2.16
CA VAL A 33 4.23 5.15 -1.89
C VAL A 33 5.11 6.34 -2.24
N ALA A 34 4.56 7.32 -2.94
CA ALA A 34 5.21 8.61 -3.15
C ALA A 34 5.23 9.40 -1.84
N THR A 35 6.37 9.96 -1.52
CA THR A 35 6.58 10.87 -0.38
C THR A 35 7.24 12.16 -0.86
N ASN A 36 7.48 13.12 0.01
CA ASN A 36 8.10 14.39 -0.33
C ASN A 36 9.48 14.19 -0.98
N GLY A 37 9.56 14.21 -2.32
CA GLY A 37 10.80 14.12 -3.10
C GLY A 37 11.39 12.73 -3.31
N ALA A 38 10.73 11.64 -2.86
CA ALA A 38 11.20 10.27 -3.05
C ALA A 38 10.04 9.28 -3.13
N VAL A 39 10.31 8.07 -3.61
CA VAL A 39 9.38 6.94 -3.48
C VAL A 39 9.89 6.00 -2.38
N ARG A 40 9.00 5.57 -1.50
CA ARG A 40 9.31 4.56 -0.50
C ARG A 40 8.73 3.22 -0.89
N PHE A 41 9.49 2.18 -0.62
CA PHE A 41 9.11 0.80 -0.93
C PHE A 41 9.18 -0.05 0.31
N THR A 42 8.26 -1.00 0.43
CA THR A 42 8.45 -2.17 1.28
C THR A 42 9.10 -3.25 0.42
N ILE A 43 10.27 -3.72 0.82
CA ILE A 43 11.05 -4.73 0.10
C ILE A 43 11.37 -5.89 1.04
N GLY A 44 11.10 -7.10 0.56
CA GLY A 44 11.46 -8.33 1.26
C GLY A 44 12.83 -8.84 0.84
N GLU A 45 13.65 -9.18 1.80
CA GLU A 45 15.02 -9.65 1.61
C GLU A 45 15.22 -11.05 2.17
N GLY A 46 16.23 -11.74 1.66
CA GLY A 46 16.61 -13.06 2.14
C GLY A 46 15.59 -14.16 1.82
N MET A 47 15.80 -15.33 2.43
CA MET A 47 14.94 -16.49 2.26
C MET A 47 13.66 -16.39 3.08
N ASP A 48 13.69 -15.67 4.20
CA ASP A 48 12.57 -15.47 5.12
C ASP A 48 11.68 -14.29 4.71
N ASP A 49 12.04 -13.58 3.61
CA ASP A 49 11.33 -12.41 3.10
C ASP A 49 11.20 -11.31 4.18
N ASP A 50 12.26 -11.09 4.95
CA ASP A 50 12.34 -10.04 5.96
C ASP A 50 12.10 -8.67 5.34
N ARG A 51 11.13 -7.92 5.87
CA ARG A 51 10.68 -6.67 5.26
C ARG A 51 11.44 -5.45 5.79
N TYR A 52 11.84 -4.61 4.85
CA TYR A 52 12.50 -3.33 5.12
C TYR A 52 11.82 -2.21 4.32
N VAL A 53 11.86 -1.01 4.87
CA VAL A 53 11.49 0.20 4.13
C VAL A 53 12.72 0.74 3.44
N TYR A 54 12.60 0.94 2.13
CA TYR A 54 13.60 1.54 1.26
C TYR A 54 13.14 2.90 0.75
N ARG A 55 14.08 3.80 0.56
CA ARG A 55 13.91 5.03 -0.21
C ARG A 55 14.50 4.82 -1.59
N TYR A 56 13.77 5.25 -2.61
CA TYR A 56 14.24 5.26 -4.00
C TYR A 56 14.24 6.68 -4.54
N GLU A 57 15.35 7.05 -5.15
CA GLU A 57 15.53 8.30 -5.89
C GLU A 57 16.10 7.97 -7.27
N PRO A 58 15.56 8.52 -8.37
CA PRO A 58 15.96 8.12 -9.73
C PRO A 58 17.48 8.21 -10.00
N ASN A 59 18.17 9.18 -9.40
CA ASN A 59 19.59 9.41 -9.61
C ASN A 59 20.50 8.73 -8.58
N ALA A 60 19.96 8.23 -7.47
CA ALA A 60 20.71 7.61 -6.38
C ALA A 60 20.38 6.11 -6.16
N GLY A 61 19.27 5.65 -6.77
CA GLY A 61 18.78 4.29 -6.61
C GLY A 61 18.15 4.03 -5.24
N PHE A 62 18.24 2.79 -4.79
CA PHE A 62 17.67 2.34 -3.52
C PHE A 62 18.63 2.56 -2.35
N SER A 63 18.10 3.06 -1.24
CA SER A 63 18.77 3.10 0.06
C SER A 63 17.87 2.50 1.13
N ARG A 64 18.40 1.52 1.91
CA ARG A 64 17.68 0.93 3.04
C ARG A 64 17.54 1.96 4.14
N MET A 65 16.33 2.13 4.67
CA MET A 65 16.05 3.06 5.75
C MET A 65 16.00 2.36 7.11
N PHE A 66 15.08 1.43 7.28
CA PHE A 66 14.86 0.69 8.53
C PHE A 66 14.14 -0.63 8.27
N ALA A 67 14.26 -1.56 9.21
CA ALA A 67 13.48 -2.79 9.21
C ALA A 67 12.03 -2.49 9.54
N CYS A 68 11.09 -3.12 8.83
CA CYS A 68 9.69 -3.09 9.24
C CYS A 68 9.56 -3.69 10.65
N PRO A 69 8.69 -3.15 11.52
CA PRO A 69 8.46 -3.74 12.83
C PRO A 69 8.17 -5.24 12.73
N GLU A 70 8.89 -6.04 13.51
CA GLU A 70 8.82 -7.51 13.51
C GLU A 70 9.13 -8.14 12.13
N PHE A 71 9.90 -7.44 11.29
CA PHE A 71 10.23 -7.81 9.91
C PHE A 71 9.01 -8.07 9.02
N THR A 72 7.83 -7.61 9.40
CA THR A 72 6.59 -7.76 8.63
C THR A 72 6.05 -6.41 8.18
N GLY A 73 5.67 -6.32 6.92
CA GLY A 73 5.09 -5.12 6.35
C GLY A 73 4.62 -5.39 4.92
N SER A 74 3.44 -4.93 4.56
CA SER A 74 2.86 -5.19 3.25
C SER A 74 2.71 -3.90 2.46
N TYR A 75 1.70 -3.11 2.77
CA TYR A 75 1.38 -1.90 2.02
C TYR A 75 1.82 -0.65 2.76
N LEU A 76 2.06 0.41 2.00
CA LEU A 76 2.48 1.72 2.50
C LEU A 76 1.49 2.79 2.07
N SER A 77 1.24 3.75 2.96
CA SER A 77 0.63 5.04 2.62
C SER A 77 1.32 6.17 3.37
N PHE A 78 1.07 7.41 2.93
CA PHE A 78 1.72 8.60 3.47
C PHE A 78 0.69 9.73 3.56
N ASP A 79 0.60 10.40 4.71
CA ASP A 79 -0.36 11.47 4.98
C ASP A 79 0.18 12.88 4.72
N GLY A 80 1.40 12.99 4.19
CA GLY A 80 2.14 14.24 4.01
C GLY A 80 3.20 14.49 5.09
N GLY A 81 3.16 13.77 6.20
CA GLY A 81 4.11 13.88 7.32
C GLY A 81 4.65 12.53 7.79
N GLN A 82 3.80 11.55 7.92
CA GLN A 82 4.12 10.26 8.51
C GLN A 82 3.82 9.08 7.58
N LEU A 83 4.57 7.99 7.78
CA LEU A 83 4.41 6.76 7.03
C LEU A 83 3.47 5.82 7.78
N TYR A 84 2.58 5.18 7.03
CA TYR A 84 1.69 4.14 7.53
C TYR A 84 2.01 2.83 6.82
N LEU A 85 2.20 1.77 7.62
CA LEU A 85 2.59 0.44 7.16
C LEU A 85 1.55 -0.58 7.61
N SER A 86 0.97 -1.32 6.67
CA SER A 86 0.10 -2.43 7.06
C SER A 86 0.88 -3.69 7.38
N GLN A 87 0.39 -4.45 8.35
CA GLN A 87 0.82 -5.81 8.67
C GLN A 87 -0.35 -6.74 8.42
N TRP A 88 -0.35 -7.43 7.28
CA TRP A 88 -1.48 -8.22 6.80
C TRP A 88 -1.98 -9.22 7.82
N TYR A 89 -1.14 -10.18 8.24
CA TYR A 89 -1.53 -11.23 9.19
C TYR A 89 -1.87 -10.74 10.61
N LYS A 90 -1.51 -9.50 10.92
CA LYS A 90 -1.81 -8.85 12.20
C LYS A 90 -3.01 -7.92 12.09
N GLU A 91 -3.62 -7.84 10.91
CA GLU A 91 -4.84 -7.08 10.62
C GLU A 91 -4.79 -5.64 11.15
N ARG A 92 -3.61 -5.00 11.05
CA ARG A 92 -3.38 -3.67 11.60
C ARG A 92 -2.54 -2.77 10.68
N ILE A 93 -2.70 -1.48 10.87
CA ILE A 93 -1.87 -0.44 10.27
C ILE A 93 -1.03 0.20 11.38
N LEU A 94 0.26 0.37 11.13
CA LEU A 94 1.21 1.04 11.99
C LEU A 94 1.48 2.44 11.46
N ASN A 95 1.33 3.46 12.31
CA ASN A 95 1.88 4.79 12.06
C ASN A 95 3.32 4.81 12.55
N LEU A 96 4.24 5.24 11.70
CA LEU A 96 5.68 5.16 11.94
C LEU A 96 6.34 6.55 11.89
N ASP A 97 7.32 6.77 12.75
CA ASP A 97 8.22 7.91 12.63
C ASP A 97 9.25 7.71 11.49
N ALA A 98 10.10 8.71 11.27
CA ALA A 98 11.12 8.68 10.22
C ALA A 98 12.20 7.59 10.42
N LYS A 99 12.31 7.02 11.63
CA LYS A 99 13.25 5.95 11.98
C LYS A 99 12.61 4.56 11.99
N GLY A 100 11.28 4.47 11.73
CA GLY A 100 10.53 3.23 11.75
C GLY A 100 9.99 2.83 13.13
N ASN A 101 10.08 3.70 14.14
CA ASN A 101 9.47 3.45 15.44
C ASN A 101 7.96 3.59 15.35
N ILE A 102 7.24 2.71 16.04
CA ILE A 102 5.79 2.73 16.06
C ILE A 102 5.31 3.89 16.95
N LEU A 103 4.64 4.85 16.33
CA LEU A 103 3.95 5.93 17.04
C LEU A 103 2.54 5.49 17.47
N ARG A 104 1.89 4.68 16.61
CA ARG A 104 0.53 4.22 16.85
C ARG A 104 0.24 2.91 16.12
N LYS A 105 -0.64 2.10 16.72
CA LYS A 105 -1.25 0.91 16.11
C LYS A 105 -2.73 1.17 15.88
N ILE A 106 -3.24 0.82 14.70
CA ILE A 106 -4.64 0.94 14.32
C ILE A 106 -5.10 -0.45 13.92
N ASP A 107 -5.95 -1.05 14.74
CA ASP A 107 -6.50 -2.38 14.45
C ASP A 107 -7.62 -2.26 13.40
N ILE A 108 -7.57 -3.11 12.39
CA ILE A 108 -8.51 -3.13 11.26
C ILE A 108 -9.48 -4.29 11.38
N GLY A 109 -9.08 -5.37 12.05
CA GLY A 109 -9.91 -6.57 12.27
C GLY A 109 -10.20 -7.36 10.99
N ALA A 110 -9.40 -7.15 9.94
CA ALA A 110 -9.49 -7.87 8.67
C ALA A 110 -8.15 -7.84 7.93
N GLU A 111 -7.95 -8.76 7.00
CA GLU A 111 -6.78 -8.75 6.12
C GLU A 111 -6.72 -7.48 5.27
N ILE A 112 -5.58 -6.80 5.28
CA ILE A 112 -5.38 -5.53 4.58
C ILE A 112 -4.72 -5.79 3.23
N CYS A 113 -5.43 -5.52 2.15
CA CYS A 113 -4.98 -5.74 0.78
C CYS A 113 -4.50 -4.47 0.07
N GLY A 114 -4.53 -3.35 0.75
CA GLY A 114 -4.06 -2.04 0.30
C GLY A 114 -4.66 -0.94 1.16
N HIS A 115 -3.97 0.19 1.23
CA HIS A 115 -4.53 1.40 1.86
C HIS A 115 -3.90 2.66 1.27
N THR A 116 -4.66 3.76 1.32
CA THR A 116 -4.22 5.06 0.84
C THR A 116 -4.87 6.18 1.64
N PHE A 117 -4.28 7.37 1.61
CA PHE A 117 -4.85 8.58 2.20
C PHE A 117 -5.62 9.40 1.17
N VAL A 118 -6.78 9.89 1.57
CA VAL A 118 -7.55 10.90 0.85
C VAL A 118 -8.12 11.87 1.87
N ASP A 119 -7.79 13.14 1.77
CA ASP A 119 -8.29 14.23 2.63
C ASP A 119 -8.14 13.95 4.15
N GLY A 120 -7.00 13.34 4.54
CA GLY A 120 -6.69 13.02 5.93
C GLY A 120 -7.38 11.78 6.50
N LEU A 121 -8.14 11.06 5.70
CA LEU A 121 -8.76 9.78 6.03
C LEU A 121 -7.98 8.62 5.39
N ILE A 122 -7.95 7.47 6.05
CA ILE A 122 -7.41 6.24 5.48
C ILE A 122 -8.54 5.47 4.80
N TYR A 123 -8.35 5.14 3.54
CA TYR A 123 -9.15 4.16 2.81
C TYR A 123 -8.40 2.85 2.79
N VAL A 124 -9.05 1.78 3.25
CA VAL A 124 -8.49 0.44 3.39
C VAL A 124 -9.23 -0.51 2.49
N LEU A 125 -8.51 -1.16 1.58
CA LEU A 125 -9.00 -2.33 0.89
C LEU A 125 -8.79 -3.54 1.80
N ARG A 126 -9.86 -4.15 2.23
CA ARG A 126 -9.86 -5.34 3.08
C ARG A 126 -10.57 -6.49 2.41
N GLY A 127 -10.14 -7.69 2.70
CA GLY A 127 -10.73 -8.89 2.14
C GLY A 127 -10.08 -10.13 2.73
N ALA A 128 -10.74 -11.28 2.61
CA ALA A 128 -10.18 -12.55 2.99
C ALA A 128 -10.09 -13.46 1.76
N GLU A 129 -8.97 -14.14 1.57
CA GLU A 129 -8.82 -15.18 0.56
C GLU A 129 -9.56 -16.45 0.99
N LYS A 130 -10.90 -16.38 1.13
CA LYS A 130 -11.78 -17.50 1.48
C LYS A 130 -12.78 -17.76 0.36
N PRO A 131 -13.42 -18.95 0.31
CA PRO A 131 -14.31 -19.32 -0.80
C PRO A 131 -15.55 -18.45 -1.05
N ASN A 132 -15.76 -17.38 -0.30
CA ASN A 132 -16.79 -16.36 -0.51
C ASN A 132 -16.20 -14.98 -0.24
N GLU A 133 -15.15 -14.63 -0.97
CA GLU A 133 -14.37 -13.41 -0.78
C GLU A 133 -15.22 -12.15 -0.92
N ASP A 134 -15.44 -11.48 0.19
CA ASP A 134 -16.02 -10.15 0.22
C ASP A 134 -14.89 -9.10 0.30
N TRP A 135 -14.54 -8.56 -0.85
CA TRP A 135 -13.61 -7.44 -0.94
C TRP A 135 -14.36 -6.15 -0.70
N CYS A 136 -13.87 -5.36 0.24
CA CYS A 136 -14.53 -4.14 0.65
C CYS A 136 -13.52 -2.99 0.80
N ILE A 137 -13.92 -1.80 0.40
CA ILE A 137 -13.22 -0.57 0.74
C ILE A 137 -13.91 0.03 1.95
N ALA A 138 -13.17 0.17 3.03
CA ALA A 138 -13.59 0.85 4.24
C ALA A 138 -12.83 2.17 4.42
N GLN A 139 -13.39 3.09 5.17
CA GLN A 139 -12.82 4.38 5.52
C GLN A 139 -12.72 4.52 7.03
N LEU A 140 -11.64 5.13 7.51
CA LEU A 140 -11.48 5.49 8.91
C LEU A 140 -10.72 6.82 9.07
N ASP A 141 -10.96 7.51 10.18
CA ASP A 141 -10.19 8.68 10.58
C ASP A 141 -9.05 8.24 11.54
N PRO A 142 -7.79 8.28 11.10
CA PRO A 142 -6.67 7.84 11.92
C PRO A 142 -6.38 8.74 13.14
N ARG A 143 -6.99 9.92 13.22
CA ARG A 143 -6.81 10.85 14.35
C ARG A 143 -7.65 10.47 15.57
N GLN A 144 -8.74 9.72 15.35
CA GLN A 144 -9.58 9.24 16.44
C GLN A 144 -8.82 8.19 17.29
N GLU A 145 -8.96 8.21 18.59
CA GLU A 145 -8.32 7.26 19.50
C GLU A 145 -8.76 5.81 19.21
N MET A 146 -10.04 5.62 18.96
CA MET A 146 -10.65 4.37 18.48
C MET A 146 -11.34 4.65 17.14
N PRO A 147 -10.64 4.48 16.00
CA PRO A 147 -11.22 4.81 14.72
C PRO A 147 -12.43 3.92 14.41
N ASP A 148 -13.56 4.55 14.14
CA ASP A 148 -14.73 3.87 13.59
C ASP A 148 -14.49 3.55 12.11
N MET A 149 -14.64 2.27 11.74
CA MET A 149 -14.39 1.82 10.39
C MET A 149 -15.71 1.69 9.64
N LYS A 150 -15.89 2.51 8.62
CA LYS A 150 -17.09 2.57 7.81
C LYS A 150 -16.88 1.91 6.47
N ASP A 151 -17.68 0.90 6.14
CA ASP A 151 -17.69 0.30 4.81
C ASP A 151 -18.29 1.28 3.79
N ILE A 152 -17.54 1.53 2.72
CA ILE A 152 -17.92 2.50 1.68
C ILE A 152 -18.38 1.79 0.41
N ALA A 153 -17.66 0.74 -0.02
CA ALA A 153 -17.98 0.06 -1.25
C ALA A 153 -17.52 -1.40 -1.23
N ARG A 154 -18.27 -2.28 -1.89
CA ARG A 154 -17.83 -3.63 -2.22
C ARG A 154 -17.06 -3.64 -3.52
N VAL A 155 -16.01 -4.47 -3.60
CA VAL A 155 -15.25 -4.73 -4.82
C VAL A 155 -15.59 -6.12 -5.31
N PRO A 156 -16.16 -6.27 -6.53
CA PRO A 156 -16.72 -7.55 -6.98
C PRO A 156 -15.68 -8.53 -7.54
N PHE A 157 -14.40 -8.34 -7.22
CA PHE A 157 -13.31 -9.18 -7.70
C PHE A 157 -12.12 -9.18 -6.70
N ALA A 158 -11.31 -10.22 -6.75
CA ALA A 158 -10.09 -10.33 -5.96
C ALA A 158 -9.07 -9.27 -6.38
N CYS A 159 -8.61 -8.44 -5.43
CA CYS A 159 -7.68 -7.35 -5.66
C CYS A 159 -6.68 -7.20 -4.51
N ARG A 160 -5.49 -6.67 -4.81
CA ARG A 160 -4.41 -6.45 -3.85
C ARG A 160 -3.60 -5.21 -4.20
N SER A 161 -4.13 -4.09 -3.98
CA SER A 161 -3.51 -2.76 -3.94
C SER A 161 -4.62 -1.73 -3.87
N LEU A 162 -4.38 -0.62 -3.26
CA LEU A 162 -5.26 0.54 -3.32
C LEU A 162 -4.39 1.77 -3.34
N THR A 163 -4.58 2.61 -4.34
CA THR A 163 -3.95 3.93 -4.40
C THR A 163 -4.92 4.96 -4.94
N PHE A 164 -4.62 6.23 -4.69
CA PHE A 164 -5.41 7.37 -5.14
C PHE A 164 -4.49 8.35 -5.86
N ASP A 165 -4.90 8.82 -7.03
CA ASP A 165 -4.11 9.73 -7.88
C ASP A 165 -4.51 11.21 -7.75
N GLY A 166 -5.41 11.54 -6.83
CA GLY A 166 -6.02 12.86 -6.68
C GLY A 166 -7.41 12.97 -7.29
N ALA A 167 -7.83 12.03 -8.14
CA ALA A 167 -9.13 12.01 -8.81
C ALA A 167 -9.81 10.65 -8.69
N ASN A 168 -9.07 9.56 -8.93
CA ASN A 168 -9.58 8.19 -8.96
C ASN A 168 -8.81 7.29 -8.01
N PHE A 169 -9.48 6.26 -7.53
CA PHE A 169 -8.84 5.11 -6.90
C PHE A 169 -8.40 4.10 -7.96
N TRP A 170 -7.32 3.41 -7.67
CA TRP A 170 -6.74 2.39 -8.53
C TRP A 170 -6.51 1.11 -7.75
N THR A 171 -6.82 -0.02 -8.36
CA THR A 171 -6.54 -1.34 -7.84
C THR A 171 -6.20 -2.30 -8.98
N ASN A 172 -5.76 -3.52 -8.66
CA ASN A 172 -5.57 -4.57 -9.66
C ASN A 172 -6.73 -5.58 -9.61
N HIS A 173 -7.23 -5.98 -10.75
CA HIS A 173 -8.13 -7.12 -10.90
C HIS A 173 -7.30 -8.37 -11.18
N ARG A 174 -7.06 -9.19 -10.14
CA ARG A 174 -6.10 -10.32 -10.22
C ARG A 174 -6.46 -11.35 -11.27
N ALA A 175 -7.73 -11.77 -11.34
CA ALA A 175 -8.16 -12.80 -12.28
C ALA A 175 -8.09 -12.36 -13.73
N ALA A 176 -8.34 -11.07 -14.02
CA ALA A 176 -8.26 -10.50 -15.35
C ALA A 176 -6.85 -10.01 -15.71
N ASN A 177 -5.92 -9.96 -14.75
CA ASN A 177 -4.58 -9.37 -14.90
C ASN A 177 -4.64 -7.91 -15.42
N GLU A 178 -5.54 -7.12 -14.85
CA GLU A 178 -5.81 -5.74 -15.25
C GLU A 178 -5.55 -4.77 -14.09
N ILE A 179 -5.27 -3.51 -14.44
CA ILE A 179 -5.32 -2.38 -13.52
C ILE A 179 -6.62 -1.64 -13.78
N VAL A 180 -7.38 -1.39 -12.72
CA VAL A 180 -8.71 -0.79 -12.77
C VAL A 180 -8.72 0.52 -12.01
N SER A 181 -9.28 1.57 -12.62
CA SER A 181 -9.59 2.83 -11.95
C SER A 181 -11.10 2.96 -11.70
N PHE A 182 -11.44 3.59 -10.59
CA PHE A 182 -12.84 3.82 -10.21
C PHE A 182 -12.97 5.03 -9.29
N SER A 183 -14.16 5.61 -9.24
CA SER A 183 -14.52 6.61 -8.22
C SER A 183 -15.40 5.98 -7.16
N LEU A 184 -15.21 6.36 -5.91
CA LEU A 184 -16.10 5.94 -4.82
C LEU A 184 -17.40 6.77 -4.85
N PRO A 185 -18.52 6.20 -4.40
CA PRO A 185 -19.73 6.97 -4.20
C PRO A 185 -19.45 8.18 -3.30
N ARG A 186 -19.89 9.36 -3.71
CA ARG A 186 -19.86 10.54 -2.83
C ARG A 186 -20.81 10.28 -1.66
N THR A 187 -20.27 10.15 -0.46
CA THR A 187 -21.11 10.18 0.75
C THR A 187 -21.76 11.56 0.85
N LYS A 188 -23.09 11.58 0.78
CA LYS A 188 -23.88 12.80 1.03
C LYS A 188 -23.80 13.18 2.51
#